data_672f0ce4f4ffa4f4fb901736ead94afd
#
_entry.id   672f0ce4f4ffa4f4fb901736ead94afd
#
_cell.length_a   1.000
_cell.length_b   1.000
_cell.length_c   1.000
_cell.angle_alpha   90.00
_cell.angle_beta   90.00
_cell.angle_gamma   90.00
#
_symmetry.space_group_name_H-M   'P 1'
#
loop_
_entity.id
_entity.type
_entity.pdbx_description
1 polymer ?
#
loop_
_entity_poly.entity_id
_entity_poly.type
_entity_poly.pdbx_seq_one_letter_code
_entity_poly.pdbx_strand_id
1 'polypeptide(L)'
;MGGMGSPGTVALVSDDLMFASQLSTTMRRAGGTAVLVAGDVVPDVALVFVDLNNSVEPRLALIGRLRDERPDLEIVGFSHHGDLALRRRARACGATRVVNNGSIGAVALRRSGVGVPGAS
;
A
#
# COMPACT_ATOMS: atom_id res chain seq x y z
N MET A 1 5.85 -22.71 3.57
CA MET A 1 5.47 -21.94 3.44
C MET A 1 5.92 -20.70 3.40
N GLY A 2 6.17 -20.02 2.97
CA GLY A 2 6.79 -18.81 2.88
C GLY A 2 5.99 -17.74 3.56
N GLY A 3 6.48 -16.81 4.20
CA GLY A 3 5.74 -15.82 4.92
C GLY A 3 5.16 -14.73 4.04
N MET A 4 4.62 -15.07 2.90
CA MET A 4 4.21 -14.06 1.96
C MET A 4 2.75 -13.63 2.04
N GLY A 5 2.02 -14.03 2.98
CA GLY A 5 0.61 -13.66 3.04
C GLY A 5 -0.19 -14.19 1.87
N SER A 6 -1.50 -14.12 1.94
CA SER A 6 -2.39 -14.64 0.92
C SER A 6 -2.35 -13.79 -0.33
N PRO A 7 -2.30 -14.40 -1.52
CA PRO A 7 -2.48 -13.65 -2.75
C PRO A 7 -3.82 -12.90 -2.72
N GLY A 8 -3.81 -11.68 -3.20
CA GLY A 8 -5.02 -10.88 -3.22
C GLY A 8 -5.30 -10.12 -1.93
N THR A 9 -4.40 -10.19 -0.95
CA THR A 9 -4.56 -9.41 0.28
C THR A 9 -3.54 -8.29 0.27
N VAL A 10 -4.01 -7.05 0.51
CA VAL A 10 -3.15 -5.88 0.61
C VAL A 10 -3.40 -5.21 1.95
N ALA A 11 -2.41 -4.45 2.43
CA ALA A 11 -2.57 -3.65 3.63
C ALA A 11 -2.62 -2.17 3.25
N LEU A 12 -3.36 -1.39 4.01
CA LEU A 12 -3.44 0.05 3.85
C LEU A 12 -3.15 0.69 5.20
N VAL A 13 -2.09 1.48 5.26
CA VAL A 13 -1.74 2.25 6.45
C VAL A 13 -2.28 3.65 6.27
N SER A 14 -3.36 3.97 6.96
CA SER A 14 -4.05 5.26 6.82
C SER A 14 -5.00 5.47 7.99
N ASP A 15 -5.20 6.74 8.34
CA ASP A 15 -6.24 7.12 9.30
C ASP A 15 -7.52 7.54 8.59
N ASP A 16 -7.53 7.56 7.26
CA ASP A 16 -8.66 8.04 6.48
C ASP A 16 -9.57 6.87 6.14
N LEU A 17 -10.73 6.84 6.79
CA LEU A 17 -11.69 5.74 6.59
C LEU A 17 -12.28 5.74 5.18
N MET A 18 -12.26 6.87 4.48
CA MET A 18 -12.74 6.91 3.11
C MET A 18 -11.83 6.11 2.18
N PHE A 19 -10.52 6.28 2.29
CA PHE A 19 -9.58 5.47 1.53
C PHE A 19 -9.74 3.99 1.87
N ALA A 20 -9.88 3.69 3.17
CA ALA A 20 -10.05 2.31 3.60
C ALA A 20 -11.30 1.68 3.00
N SER A 21 -12.41 2.42 3.04
CA SER A 21 -13.68 1.94 2.51
C SER A 21 -13.61 1.71 1.00
N GLN A 22 -13.04 2.68 0.28
CA GLN A 22 -12.94 2.59 -1.18
C GLN A 22 -12.04 1.43 -1.60
N LEU A 23 -10.89 1.30 -0.97
CA LEU A 23 -9.96 0.22 -1.31
C LEU A 23 -10.56 -1.13 -0.94
N SER A 24 -11.19 -1.23 0.22
CA SER A 24 -11.83 -2.46 0.66
C SER A 24 -12.92 -2.90 -0.33
N THR A 25 -13.73 -1.95 -0.78
CA THR A 25 -14.78 -2.25 -1.77
C THR A 25 -14.17 -2.70 -3.09
N THR A 26 -13.15 -1.99 -3.57
CA THR A 26 -12.48 -2.33 -4.82
C THR A 26 -11.89 -3.73 -4.77
N MET A 27 -11.17 -4.04 -3.70
CA MET A 27 -10.55 -5.35 -3.56
C MET A 27 -11.59 -6.46 -3.42
N ARG A 28 -12.62 -6.22 -2.63
CA ARG A 28 -13.66 -7.25 -2.42
C ARG A 28 -14.40 -7.58 -3.71
N ARG A 29 -14.69 -6.58 -4.53
CA ARG A 29 -15.33 -6.82 -5.83
C ARG A 29 -14.49 -7.67 -6.75
N ALA A 30 -13.18 -7.60 -6.60
CA ALA A 30 -12.24 -8.38 -7.41
C ALA A 30 -11.86 -9.71 -6.76
N GLY A 31 -12.45 -10.04 -5.61
CA GLY A 31 -12.16 -11.29 -4.92
C GLY A 31 -11.00 -11.21 -3.95
N GLY A 32 -10.53 -10.01 -3.63
CA GLY A 32 -9.42 -9.82 -2.71
C GLY A 32 -9.84 -9.19 -1.40
N THR A 33 -8.86 -8.81 -0.60
CA THR A 33 -9.08 -8.24 0.73
C THR A 33 -8.12 -7.08 0.96
N ALA A 34 -8.60 -6.02 1.58
CA ALA A 34 -7.76 -4.94 2.07
C ALA A 34 -7.84 -4.90 3.59
N VAL A 35 -6.69 -4.88 4.24
CA VAL A 35 -6.59 -4.82 5.70
C VAL A 35 -6.17 -3.40 6.09
N LEU A 36 -7.01 -2.72 6.87
CA LEU A 36 -6.68 -1.38 7.34
C LEU A 36 -5.77 -1.47 8.56
N VAL A 37 -4.67 -0.71 8.51
CA VAL A 37 -3.72 -0.60 9.60
C VAL A 37 -3.76 0.83 10.10
N ALA A 38 -4.26 1.05 11.32
CA ALA A 38 -4.33 2.37 11.92
C ALA A 38 -3.03 2.75 12.62
N GLY A 39 -2.21 1.79 12.95
CA GLY A 39 -0.92 2.02 13.63
C GLY A 39 0.26 1.75 12.71
N ASP A 40 1.23 1.03 13.24
CA ASP A 40 2.46 0.75 12.52
C ASP A 40 2.80 -0.74 12.45
N VAL A 41 1.87 -1.60 12.83
CA VAL A 41 2.07 -3.04 12.74
C VAL A 41 1.39 -3.54 11.47
N VAL A 42 2.19 -3.82 10.47
CA VAL A 42 1.70 -4.23 9.16
C VAL A 42 1.68 -5.75 9.08
N PRO A 43 0.53 -6.36 8.73
CA PRO A 43 0.47 -7.81 8.64
C PRO A 43 1.37 -8.37 7.54
N ASP A 44 1.47 -9.68 7.49
CA ASP A 44 2.30 -10.37 6.51
C ASP A 44 1.60 -10.35 5.15
N VAL A 45 1.86 -9.31 4.38
CA VAL A 45 1.31 -9.11 3.04
C VAL A 45 2.45 -8.85 2.07
N ALA A 46 2.20 -9.03 0.79
CA ALA A 46 3.19 -8.75 -0.25
C ALA A 46 3.12 -7.32 -0.76
N LEU A 47 2.03 -6.60 -0.44
CA LEU A 47 1.80 -5.24 -0.94
C LEU A 47 1.17 -4.40 0.17
N VAL A 48 1.78 -3.23 0.45
CA VAL A 48 1.23 -2.29 1.43
C VAL A 48 1.15 -0.90 0.81
N PHE A 49 0.03 -0.23 1.07
CA PHE A 49 -0.16 1.18 0.72
C PHE A 49 0.05 2.03 1.96
N VAL A 50 0.80 3.10 1.84
CA VAL A 50 1.10 3.99 2.96
C VAL A 50 0.63 5.40 2.62
N ASP A 51 -0.32 5.90 3.40
CA ASP A 51 -0.92 7.22 3.22
C ASP A 51 0.09 8.29 3.63
N LEU A 52 0.51 9.11 2.68
CA LEU A 52 1.44 10.21 2.92
C LEU A 52 0.75 11.57 2.88
N ASN A 53 -0.59 11.60 2.93
CA ASN A 53 -1.33 12.85 2.96
C ASN A 53 -1.21 13.59 4.30
N ASN A 54 -0.95 12.85 5.36
CA ASN A 54 -0.67 13.41 6.67
C ASN A 54 0.18 12.43 7.46
N SER A 55 0.66 12.85 8.64
CA SER A 55 1.55 12.02 9.46
C SER A 55 2.79 11.58 8.67
N VAL A 56 3.34 12.51 7.89
CA VAL A 56 4.39 12.18 6.90
C VAL A 56 5.62 11.57 7.57
N GLU A 57 6.14 12.22 8.62
CA GLU A 57 7.39 11.76 9.21
C GLU A 57 7.27 10.36 9.82
N PRO A 58 6.26 10.05 10.63
CA PRO A 58 6.09 8.68 11.12
C PRO A 58 5.88 7.66 10.00
N ARG A 59 5.18 8.07 8.92
CA ARG A 59 4.93 7.15 7.81
C ARG A 59 6.18 6.89 6.98
N LEU A 60 7.06 7.89 6.82
CA LEU A 60 8.35 7.67 6.18
C LEU A 60 9.23 6.75 7.02
N ALA A 61 9.22 6.93 8.33
CA ALA A 61 9.95 6.04 9.23
C ALA A 61 9.44 4.60 9.14
N LEU A 62 8.13 4.45 9.06
CA LEU A 62 7.52 3.12 8.87
C LEU A 62 7.99 2.47 7.57
N ILE A 63 8.02 3.22 6.48
CA ILE A 63 8.49 2.71 5.20
C ILE A 63 9.93 2.21 5.34
N GLY A 64 10.78 2.96 5.99
CA GLY A 64 12.18 2.56 6.21
C GLY A 64 12.30 1.27 6.99
N ARG A 65 11.53 1.15 8.07
CA ARG A 65 11.54 -0.06 8.90
C ARG A 65 11.02 -1.26 8.11
N LEU A 66 9.92 -1.09 7.38
CA LEU A 66 9.36 -2.18 6.58
C LEU A 66 10.35 -2.66 5.53
N ARG A 67 11.04 -1.73 4.88
CA ARG A 67 12.02 -2.11 3.87
C ARG A 67 13.17 -2.89 4.48
N ASP A 68 13.62 -2.50 5.66
CA ASP A 68 14.70 -3.24 6.34
C ASP A 68 14.25 -4.63 6.75
N GLU A 69 13.03 -4.74 7.26
CA GLU A 69 12.51 -6.02 7.77
C GLU A 69 12.02 -6.95 6.66
N ARG A 70 11.54 -6.39 5.57
CA ARG A 70 10.92 -7.15 4.48
C ARG A 70 11.45 -6.64 3.14
N PRO A 71 12.64 -7.10 2.72
CA PRO A 71 13.26 -6.56 1.50
C PRO A 71 12.43 -6.73 0.22
N ASP A 72 11.58 -7.75 0.18
CA ASP A 72 10.78 -8.04 -1.00
C ASP A 72 9.38 -7.43 -0.97
N LEU A 73 9.02 -6.74 0.12
CA LEU A 73 7.71 -6.13 0.25
C LEU A 73 7.55 -5.02 -0.78
N GLU A 74 6.42 -5.01 -1.47
CA GLU A 74 6.10 -3.89 -2.33
C GLU A 74 5.43 -2.81 -1.50
N ILE A 75 6.03 -1.63 -1.45
CA ILE A 75 5.58 -0.51 -0.63
C ILE A 75 5.19 0.63 -1.56
N VAL A 76 3.91 0.99 -1.56
CA VAL A 76 3.38 2.05 -2.41
C VAL A 76 2.92 3.21 -1.52
N GLY A 77 3.64 4.32 -1.57
CA GLY A 77 3.20 5.54 -0.92
C GLY A 77 2.18 6.25 -1.80
N PHE A 78 1.24 6.98 -1.20
CA PHE A 78 0.31 7.76 -1.99
C PHE A 78 0.00 9.10 -1.34
N SER A 79 -0.24 10.11 -2.17
CA SER A 79 -0.62 11.43 -1.73
C SER A 79 -1.45 12.10 -2.82
N HIS A 80 -2.16 13.18 -2.48
CA HIS A 80 -3.03 13.82 -3.45
C HIS A 80 -2.32 14.88 -4.30
N HIS A 81 -1.07 15.19 -3.99
CA HIS A 81 -0.30 16.15 -4.77
C HIS A 81 0.95 15.53 -5.34
N GLY A 82 1.37 16.02 -6.49
CA GLY A 82 2.60 15.60 -7.10
C GLY A 82 3.84 16.25 -6.47
N ASP A 83 3.98 16.14 -5.17
CA ASP A 83 5.10 16.71 -4.44
C ASP A 83 6.35 15.89 -4.72
N LEU A 84 7.24 16.41 -5.56
CA LEU A 84 8.45 15.70 -5.94
C LEU A 84 9.40 15.48 -4.77
N ALA A 85 9.46 16.44 -3.84
CA ALA A 85 10.32 16.28 -2.67
C ALA A 85 9.84 15.14 -1.80
N LEU A 86 8.53 15.04 -1.57
CA LEU A 86 7.95 13.96 -0.80
C LEU A 86 8.17 12.61 -1.49
N ARG A 87 7.97 12.56 -2.81
CA ARG A 87 8.20 11.33 -3.57
C ARG A 87 9.64 10.86 -3.45
N ARG A 88 10.59 11.78 -3.55
CA ARG A 88 12.01 11.44 -3.40
C ARG A 88 12.32 10.94 -2.00
N ARG A 89 11.76 11.59 -0.99
CA ARG A 89 11.96 11.16 0.40
C ARG A 89 11.40 9.77 0.63
N ALA A 90 10.21 9.50 0.15
CA ALA A 90 9.58 8.20 0.34
C ALA A 90 10.39 7.10 -0.36
N ARG A 91 10.83 7.35 -1.58
CA ARG A 91 11.64 6.37 -2.31
C ARG A 91 12.99 6.17 -1.64
N ALA A 92 13.59 7.24 -1.12
CA ALA A 92 14.86 7.12 -0.39
C ALA A 92 14.69 6.29 0.88
N CYS A 93 13.52 6.33 1.51
CA CYS A 93 13.23 5.50 2.68
C CYS A 93 12.98 4.04 2.31
N GLY A 94 12.66 3.75 1.06
CA GLY A 94 12.45 2.38 0.63
C GLY A 94 11.13 2.10 -0.06
N ALA A 95 10.32 3.13 -0.35
CA ALA A 95 9.09 2.91 -1.10
C ALA A 95 9.40 2.42 -2.51
N THR A 96 8.65 1.43 -2.97
CA THR A 96 8.78 0.92 -4.33
C THR A 96 8.33 1.97 -5.33
N ARG A 97 7.25 2.68 -5.01
CA ARG A 97 6.73 3.76 -5.83
C ARG A 97 5.84 4.67 -5.00
N VAL A 98 5.56 5.85 -5.54
CA VAL A 98 4.61 6.79 -4.94
C VAL A 98 3.61 7.18 -6.02
N VAL A 99 2.33 7.10 -5.72
CA VAL A 99 1.26 7.34 -6.68
C VAL A 99 0.26 8.37 -6.13
N ASN A 100 -0.65 8.83 -6.97
CA ASN A 100 -1.72 9.72 -6.55
C ASN A 100 -2.80 8.94 -5.82
N ASN A 101 -3.54 9.64 -4.95
CA ASN A 101 -4.65 9.02 -4.20
C ASN A 101 -5.62 8.27 -5.11
N GLY A 102 -5.96 8.86 -6.26
CA GLY A 102 -6.92 8.24 -7.17
C GLY A 102 -6.42 6.99 -7.86
N SER A 103 -5.13 6.67 -7.73
CA SER A 103 -4.53 5.54 -8.41
C SER A 103 -4.45 4.28 -7.55
N ILE A 104 -4.73 4.38 -6.24
CA ILE A 104 -4.46 3.24 -5.34
C ILE A 104 -5.31 2.02 -5.69
N GLY A 105 -6.57 2.21 -6.07
CA GLY A 105 -7.42 1.10 -6.45
C GLY A 105 -6.88 0.34 -7.65
N ALA A 106 -6.51 1.06 -8.71
CA ALA A 106 -5.97 0.44 -9.90
C ALA A 106 -4.63 -0.25 -9.63
N VAL A 107 -3.78 0.37 -8.83
CA VAL A 107 -2.50 -0.23 -8.46
C VAL A 107 -2.73 -1.49 -7.64
N ALA A 108 -3.68 -1.45 -6.70
CA ALA A 108 -3.99 -2.61 -5.87
C ALA A 108 -4.45 -3.78 -6.73
N LEU A 109 -5.34 -3.55 -7.68
CA LEU A 109 -5.81 -4.61 -8.55
C LEU A 109 -4.69 -5.16 -9.41
N ARG A 110 -3.87 -4.29 -9.96
CA ARG A 110 -2.80 -4.69 -10.86
C ARG A 110 -1.69 -5.46 -10.15
N ARG A 111 -1.30 -4.97 -8.96
CA ARG A 111 -0.15 -5.54 -8.26
C ARG A 111 -0.50 -6.70 -7.34
N SER A 112 -1.76 -6.78 -6.90
CA SER A 112 -2.18 -7.89 -6.04
C SER A 112 -2.48 -9.16 -6.81
N GLY A 113 -2.69 -9.05 -8.12
CA GLY A 113 -3.01 -10.18 -8.95
C GLY A 113 -4.47 -10.61 -8.93
N VAL A 114 -5.34 -9.92 -8.19
CA VAL A 114 -6.76 -10.28 -8.20
C VAL A 114 -7.48 -9.54 -9.31
N GLY A 115 -8.57 -10.13 -9.78
CA GLY A 115 -9.47 -9.49 -10.73
C GLY A 115 -8.81 -9.10 -12.05
N VAL A 116 -7.70 -9.73 -12.41
CA VAL A 116 -6.98 -9.42 -13.63
C VAL A 116 -7.69 -10.07 -14.81
N PRO A 117 -8.26 -9.28 -15.75
CA PRO A 117 -8.95 -9.86 -16.90
C PRO A 117 -7.96 -10.70 -17.72
N GLY A 118 -8.39 -11.85 -18.14
CA GLY A 118 -7.55 -12.72 -18.93
C GLY A 118 -6.53 -13.52 -18.18
N ALA A 119 -6.37 -13.26 -16.87
CA ALA A 119 -5.49 -14.07 -16.05
C ALA A 119 -6.12 -15.42 -15.72
N SER A 120 -7.39 -15.48 -15.94
CA SER A 120 -8.14 -16.70 -15.72
C SER A 120 -7.99 -17.65 -16.89
#